data_f8bd6aeff65c166bef4ee61edf0f1245
#
_entry.id   f8bd6aeff65c166bef4ee61edf0f1245
#
_cell.length_a   1.000
_cell.length_b   1.000
_cell.length_c   1.000
_cell.angle_alpha   90.00
_cell.angle_beta   90.00
_cell.angle_gamma   90.00
#
_symmetry.space_group_name_H-M   'P 1'
#
loop_
_entity.id
_entity.type
_entity.pdbx_description
1 polymer ?
#
loop_
_entity_poly.entity_id
_entity_poly.type
_entity_poly.pdbx_seq_one_letter_code
_entity_poly.pdbx_strand_id
1 'polypeptide(L)'
;MHVELGAAELEFISRIAKLSARWGLGEAVGKVLAVLLLSNKPLSQGEISKLTGYSVSQISSSLSLLESLGLVIYSKEGRRKLYKAAGSLLDVLENFLERTLKNQLSPTIKFIRENLPRFNERIRENAEKLLQEYEKARILLEMNVEYLKRWKDLSLENFAKKMHIVMQ
;
A
#
# COMPACT_ATOMS: atom_id res chain seq x y z
N MET A 1 21.27 15.15 14.78
CA MET A 1 20.99 16.09 13.69
C MET A 1 19.48 16.02 13.44
N HIS A 2 18.75 17.07 13.79
CA HIS A 2 17.30 17.15 13.50
C HIS A 2 17.15 17.40 12.00
N VAL A 3 16.46 16.51 11.30
CA VAL A 3 16.04 16.76 9.94
C VAL A 3 14.80 17.67 10.05
N GLU A 4 15.00 18.96 9.81
CA GLU A 4 13.87 19.86 9.57
C GLU A 4 13.41 19.64 8.11
N LEU A 5 12.12 19.38 7.94
CA LEU A 5 11.52 19.25 6.62
C LEU A 5 11.31 20.63 6.02
N GLY A 6 11.81 20.84 4.81
CA GLY A 6 11.55 22.04 4.05
C GLY A 6 10.14 22.09 3.45
N ALA A 7 9.80 23.20 2.82
CA ALA A 7 8.47 23.41 2.24
C ALA A 7 8.13 22.37 1.16
N ALA A 8 9.11 21.94 0.36
CA ALA A 8 8.92 20.96 -0.71
C ALA A 8 8.60 19.56 -0.15
N GLU A 9 9.32 19.13 0.90
CA GLU A 9 9.07 17.86 1.57
C GLU A 9 7.69 17.84 2.25
N LEU A 10 7.31 18.94 2.89
CA LEU A 10 5.99 19.06 3.51
C LEU A 10 4.87 19.01 2.48
N GLU A 11 5.03 19.66 1.33
CA GLU A 11 4.06 19.59 0.23
C GLU A 11 3.98 18.17 -0.36
N PHE A 12 5.10 17.48 -0.58
CA PHE A 12 5.12 16.09 -1.02
C PHE A 12 4.36 15.19 -0.04
N ILE A 13 4.67 15.29 1.25
CA ILE A 13 4.00 14.53 2.32
C ILE A 13 2.49 14.79 2.30
N SER A 14 2.08 16.06 2.13
CA SER A 14 0.66 16.45 2.03
C SER A 14 -0.03 15.80 0.83
N ARG A 15 0.62 15.73 -0.34
CA ARG A 15 0.07 15.10 -1.53
C ARG A 15 -0.15 13.60 -1.34
N ILE A 16 0.82 12.90 -0.78
CA ILE A 16 0.68 11.46 -0.46
C ILE A 16 -0.41 11.23 0.58
N ALA A 17 -0.50 12.09 1.60
CA ALA A 17 -1.55 12.03 2.61
C ALA A 17 -2.96 12.15 2.00
N LYS A 18 -3.16 13.13 1.12
CA LYS A 18 -4.42 13.32 0.39
C LYS A 18 -4.76 12.13 -0.52
N LEU A 19 -3.76 11.57 -1.19
CA LEU A 19 -3.94 10.36 -2.02
C LEU A 19 -4.38 9.16 -1.17
N SER A 20 -3.71 8.93 -0.05
CA SER A 20 -4.06 7.88 0.92
C SER A 20 -5.48 8.03 1.46
N ALA A 21 -5.89 9.25 1.79
CA ALA A 21 -7.25 9.55 2.24
C ALA A 21 -8.30 9.21 1.16
N ARG A 22 -8.03 9.52 -0.10
CA ARG A 22 -8.91 9.17 -1.23
C ARG A 22 -9.06 7.66 -1.45
N TRP A 23 -8.03 6.90 -1.08
CA TRP A 23 -8.06 5.43 -1.13
C TRP A 23 -8.68 4.80 0.13
N GLY A 24 -9.19 5.61 1.06
CA GLY A 24 -9.83 5.13 2.28
C GLY A 24 -8.89 4.70 3.39
N LEU A 25 -7.57 4.89 3.24
CA LEU A 25 -6.58 4.53 4.26
C LEU A 25 -6.45 5.60 5.35
N GLY A 26 -6.90 6.83 5.07
CA GLY A 26 -6.78 7.96 5.97
C GLY A 26 -5.52 8.80 5.75
N GLU A 27 -5.63 10.09 6.09
CA GLU A 27 -4.56 11.07 5.87
C GLU A 27 -3.34 10.81 6.75
N ALA A 28 -3.55 10.43 8.01
CA ALA A 28 -2.46 10.13 8.95
C ALA A 28 -1.59 8.97 8.47
N VAL A 29 -2.20 7.91 7.93
CA VAL A 29 -1.51 6.74 7.36
C VAL A 29 -0.63 7.15 6.18
N GLY A 30 -1.18 7.96 5.26
CA GLY A 30 -0.43 8.47 4.12
C GLY A 30 0.75 9.36 4.53
N LYS A 31 0.56 10.21 5.54
CA LYS A 31 1.64 11.07 6.08
C LYS A 31 2.78 10.26 6.69
N VAL A 32 2.45 9.23 7.48
CA VAL A 32 3.44 8.31 8.07
C VAL A 32 4.21 7.58 6.98
N LEU A 33 3.52 7.02 5.99
CA LEU A 33 4.17 6.32 4.88
C LEU A 33 5.09 7.25 4.08
N ALA A 34 4.63 8.47 3.76
CA ALA A 34 5.43 9.44 3.03
C ALA A 34 6.73 9.84 3.76
N VAL A 35 6.64 10.06 5.08
CA VAL A 35 7.82 10.34 5.92
C VAL A 35 8.81 9.17 5.89
N LEU A 36 8.31 7.93 5.97
CA LEU A 36 9.16 6.73 5.93
C LEU A 36 9.77 6.49 4.55
N LEU A 37 9.06 6.80 3.46
CA LEU A 37 9.59 6.72 2.09
C LEU A 37 10.69 7.77 1.83
N LEU A 38 10.56 8.97 2.40
CA LEU A 38 11.59 10.02 2.29
C LEU A 38 12.77 9.80 3.23
N SER A 39 12.60 9.00 4.28
CA SER A 39 13.67 8.78 5.25
C SER A 39 14.72 7.80 4.72
N ASN A 40 15.98 8.18 4.83
CA ASN A 40 17.13 7.32 4.50
C ASN A 40 17.52 6.36 5.64
N LYS A 41 16.83 6.43 6.78
CA LYS A 41 17.08 5.60 7.97
C LYS A 41 15.75 5.18 8.63
N PRO A 42 15.77 4.08 9.41
CA PRO A 42 14.62 3.73 10.24
C PRO A 42 14.31 4.81 11.28
N LEU A 43 13.03 5.05 11.57
CA LEU A 43 12.55 6.05 12.51
C LEU A 43 11.75 5.42 13.65
N SER A 44 11.91 5.96 14.85
CA SER A 44 11.05 5.65 15.99
C SER A 44 9.68 6.35 15.88
N GLN A 45 8.68 5.86 16.63
CA GLN A 45 7.37 6.52 16.70
C GLN A 45 7.46 7.99 17.13
N GLY A 46 8.36 8.30 18.06
CA GLY A 46 8.58 9.67 18.52
C GLY A 46 9.17 10.59 17.45
N GLU A 47 10.09 10.10 16.61
CA GLU A 47 10.62 10.84 15.46
C GLU A 47 9.55 11.06 14.39
N ILE A 48 8.78 10.03 14.08
CA ILE A 48 7.65 10.13 13.13
C ILE A 48 6.61 11.14 13.65
N SER A 49 6.28 11.10 14.94
CA SER A 49 5.37 12.04 15.60
C SER A 49 5.83 13.49 15.41
N LYS A 50 7.11 13.76 15.63
CA LYS A 50 7.71 15.11 15.45
C LYS A 50 7.64 15.58 13.99
N LEU A 51 7.91 14.70 13.03
CA LEU A 51 7.92 15.02 11.60
C LEU A 51 6.51 15.21 11.01
N THR A 52 5.52 14.50 11.55
CA THR A 52 4.14 14.53 11.04
C THR A 52 3.22 15.49 11.79
N GLY A 53 3.57 15.83 13.02
CA GLY A 53 2.73 16.61 13.95
C GLY A 53 1.60 15.79 14.59
N TYR A 54 1.52 14.48 14.36
CA TYR A 54 0.52 13.60 14.98
C TYR A 54 0.96 13.07 16.34
N SER A 55 0.01 12.77 17.21
CA SER A 55 0.28 12.12 18.49
C SER A 55 0.88 10.72 18.31
N VAL A 56 1.67 10.27 19.29
CA VAL A 56 2.26 8.91 19.28
C VAL A 56 1.19 7.83 19.16
N SER A 57 0.00 8.04 19.74
CA SER A 57 -1.12 7.11 19.60
C SER A 57 -1.61 6.99 18.16
N GLN A 58 -1.79 8.12 17.46
CA GLN A 58 -2.17 8.14 16.03
C GLN A 58 -1.08 7.51 15.16
N ILE A 59 0.20 7.77 15.46
CA ILE A 59 1.33 7.12 14.77
C ILE A 59 1.30 5.61 14.98
N SER A 60 1.08 5.15 16.22
CA SER A 60 0.99 3.72 16.53
C SER A 60 -0.12 3.02 15.73
N SER A 61 -1.32 3.62 15.68
CA SER A 61 -2.45 3.09 14.89
C SER A 61 -2.14 3.07 13.40
N SER A 62 -1.55 4.15 12.86
CA SER A 62 -1.17 4.24 11.45
C SER A 62 -0.10 3.20 11.09
N LEU A 63 0.92 3.02 11.93
CA LEU A 63 1.96 2.01 11.73
C LEU A 63 1.39 0.60 11.79
N SER A 64 0.48 0.30 12.73
CA SER A 64 -0.19 -1.02 12.80
C SER A 64 -0.94 -1.34 11.51
N LEU A 65 -1.65 -0.37 10.94
CA LEU A 65 -2.31 -0.54 9.65
C LEU A 65 -1.29 -0.73 8.52
N LEU A 66 -0.24 0.08 8.44
CA LEU A 66 0.81 -0.04 7.42
C LEU A 66 1.56 -1.37 7.51
N GLU A 67 1.84 -1.87 8.73
CA GLU A 67 2.42 -3.20 8.96
C GLU A 67 1.47 -4.32 8.47
N SER A 68 0.17 -4.23 8.78
CA SER A 68 -0.82 -5.21 8.33
C SER A 68 -0.95 -5.27 6.80
N LEU A 69 -0.78 -4.13 6.14
CA LEU A 69 -0.74 -4.02 4.68
C LEU A 69 0.63 -4.41 4.06
N GLY A 70 1.67 -4.61 4.89
CA GLY A 70 3.02 -4.93 4.42
C GLY A 70 3.76 -3.76 3.79
N LEU A 71 3.34 -2.54 4.06
CA LEU A 71 3.93 -1.32 3.51
C LEU A 71 5.07 -0.79 4.38
N VAL A 72 5.13 -1.22 5.64
CA VAL A 72 6.13 -0.84 6.63
C VAL A 72 6.60 -2.08 7.37
N ILE A 73 7.89 -2.11 7.68
CA ILE A 73 8.54 -3.11 8.51
C ILE A 73 9.25 -2.42 9.68
N TYR A 74 9.52 -3.16 10.73
CA TYR A 74 10.28 -2.65 11.86
C TYR A 74 11.43 -3.57 12.28
N SER A 75 12.46 -2.97 12.87
CA SER A 75 13.52 -3.64 13.61
C SER A 75 13.45 -3.22 15.09
N LYS A 76 14.06 -4.00 15.98
CA LYS A 76 14.20 -3.64 17.40
C LYS A 76 15.63 -3.22 17.68
N GLU A 77 15.80 -2.08 18.32
CA GLU A 77 17.05 -1.63 18.96
C GLU A 77 16.81 -1.53 20.47
N GLY A 78 17.24 -2.52 21.22
CA GLY A 78 16.90 -2.64 22.64
C GLY A 78 15.39 -2.71 22.85
N ARG A 79 14.83 -1.72 23.58
CA ARG A 79 13.38 -1.62 23.83
C ARG A 79 12.62 -0.81 22.78
N ARG A 80 13.31 -0.20 21.80
CA ARG A 80 12.69 0.67 20.80
C ARG A 80 12.43 -0.09 19.50
N LYS A 81 11.25 0.12 18.92
CA LYS A 81 10.96 -0.24 17.54
C LYS A 81 11.36 0.91 16.61
N LEU A 82 12.06 0.59 15.56
CA LEU A 82 12.43 1.49 14.48
C LEU A 82 11.76 1.04 13.19
N TYR A 83 11.05 1.92 12.54
CA TYR A 83 10.20 1.66 11.38
C TYR A 83 10.83 2.20 10.10
N LYS A 84 10.66 1.48 9.01
CA LYS A 84 11.02 1.93 7.65
C LYS A 84 9.98 1.44 6.66
N ALA A 85 9.89 2.08 5.50
CA ALA A 85 9.11 1.57 4.38
C ALA A 85 9.63 0.17 3.99
N ALA A 86 8.74 -0.71 3.51
CA ALA A 86 9.08 -2.10 3.17
C ALA A 86 9.94 -2.23 1.91
N GLY A 87 10.32 -1.12 1.28
CA GLY A 87 11.16 -1.03 0.10
C GLY A 87 10.94 0.29 -0.63
N SER A 88 11.21 0.31 -1.93
CA SER A 88 10.88 1.43 -2.81
C SER A 88 9.36 1.65 -2.90
N LEU A 89 8.92 2.73 -3.54
CA LEU A 89 7.49 2.97 -3.81
C LEU A 89 6.85 1.80 -4.59
N LEU A 90 7.58 1.20 -5.54
CA LEU A 90 7.08 0.08 -6.32
C LEU A 90 7.04 -1.22 -5.51
N ASP A 91 7.98 -1.44 -4.57
CA ASP A 91 7.92 -2.55 -3.61
C ASP A 91 6.71 -2.43 -2.69
N VAL A 92 6.43 -1.21 -2.21
CA VAL A 92 5.25 -0.91 -1.40
C VAL A 92 3.97 -1.21 -2.17
N LEU A 93 3.88 -0.79 -3.45
CA LEU A 93 2.74 -1.06 -4.31
C LEU A 93 2.56 -2.57 -4.58
N GLU A 94 3.64 -3.28 -4.90
CA GLU A 94 3.63 -4.74 -5.09
C GLU A 94 3.09 -5.45 -3.85
N ASN A 95 3.66 -5.16 -2.68
CA ASN A 95 3.22 -5.74 -1.41
C ASN A 95 1.73 -5.47 -1.12
N PHE A 96 1.26 -4.26 -1.42
CA PHE A 96 -0.16 -3.91 -1.25
C PHE A 96 -1.07 -4.76 -2.16
N LEU A 97 -0.73 -4.88 -3.44
CA LEU A 97 -1.50 -5.67 -4.39
C LEU A 97 -1.49 -7.16 -4.03
N GLU A 98 -0.34 -7.73 -3.69
CA GLU A 98 -0.23 -9.13 -3.26
C GLU A 98 -1.08 -9.43 -2.02
N ARG A 99 -1.03 -8.56 -1.02
CA ARG A 99 -1.83 -8.73 0.20
C ARG A 99 -3.32 -8.57 -0.06
N THR A 100 -3.71 -7.63 -0.92
CA THR A 100 -5.10 -7.46 -1.35
C THR A 100 -5.61 -8.72 -2.05
N LEU A 101 -4.83 -9.28 -2.97
CA LEU A 101 -5.15 -10.55 -3.63
C LEU A 101 -5.32 -11.70 -2.62
N LYS A 102 -4.32 -11.88 -1.76
CA LYS A 102 -4.27 -13.03 -0.85
C LYS A 102 -5.29 -12.94 0.28
N ASN A 103 -5.43 -11.76 0.90
CA ASN A 103 -6.16 -11.63 2.16
C ASN A 103 -7.60 -11.13 2.00
N GLN A 104 -7.94 -10.56 0.85
CA GLN A 104 -9.27 -9.98 0.60
C GLN A 104 -9.95 -10.61 -0.62
N LEU A 105 -9.34 -10.52 -1.78
CA LEU A 105 -9.98 -10.91 -3.04
C LEU A 105 -10.19 -12.42 -3.14
N SER A 106 -9.12 -13.20 -2.95
CA SER A 106 -9.20 -14.66 -3.07
C SER A 106 -10.14 -15.31 -2.03
N PRO A 107 -10.14 -14.91 -0.76
CA PRO A 107 -11.12 -15.41 0.21
C PRO A 107 -12.56 -15.03 -0.14
N THR A 108 -12.78 -13.82 -0.65
CA THR A 108 -14.12 -13.36 -1.08
C THR A 108 -14.63 -14.19 -2.25
N ILE A 109 -13.81 -14.42 -3.28
CA ILE A 109 -14.14 -15.29 -4.41
C ILE A 109 -14.50 -16.69 -3.93
N LYS A 110 -13.67 -17.27 -3.07
CA LYS A 110 -13.89 -18.58 -2.49
C LYS A 110 -15.24 -18.62 -1.75
N PHE A 111 -15.50 -17.64 -0.89
CA PHE A 111 -16.75 -17.55 -0.13
C PHE A 111 -17.97 -17.49 -1.05
N ILE A 112 -17.97 -16.62 -2.07
CA ILE A 112 -19.10 -16.51 -3.02
C ILE A 112 -19.32 -17.85 -3.71
N ARG A 113 -18.26 -18.46 -4.25
CA ARG A 113 -18.33 -19.74 -4.99
C ARG A 113 -18.92 -20.87 -4.15
N GLU A 114 -18.46 -21.02 -2.90
CA GLU A 114 -18.89 -22.09 -1.99
C GLU A 114 -20.33 -21.89 -1.48
N ASN A 115 -20.79 -20.64 -1.40
CA ASN A 115 -22.11 -20.32 -0.88
C ASN A 115 -23.15 -19.96 -1.95
N LEU A 116 -22.77 -19.87 -3.20
CA LEU A 116 -23.68 -19.53 -4.31
C LEU A 116 -24.96 -20.37 -4.34
N PRO A 117 -24.93 -21.72 -4.13
CA PRO A 117 -26.16 -22.53 -4.07
C PRO A 117 -27.11 -22.18 -2.93
N ARG A 118 -26.59 -21.52 -1.87
CA ARG A 118 -27.37 -21.11 -0.68
C ARG A 118 -27.96 -19.71 -0.80
N PHE A 119 -27.57 -18.96 -1.84
CA PHE A 119 -28.09 -17.62 -2.06
C PHE A 119 -29.56 -17.69 -2.50
N ASN A 120 -30.33 -16.69 -2.09
CA ASN A 120 -31.71 -16.55 -2.53
C ASN A 120 -31.77 -16.49 -4.07
N GLU A 121 -32.74 -17.20 -4.68
CA GLU A 121 -32.87 -17.28 -6.15
C GLU A 121 -32.95 -15.90 -6.82
N ARG A 122 -33.63 -14.93 -6.17
CA ARG A 122 -33.76 -13.57 -6.71
C ARG A 122 -32.45 -12.83 -6.90
N ILE A 123 -31.39 -13.18 -6.14
CA ILE A 123 -30.10 -12.52 -6.18
C ILE A 123 -29.00 -13.41 -6.74
N ARG A 124 -29.25 -14.72 -6.93
CA ARG A 124 -28.25 -15.70 -7.35
C ARG A 124 -27.62 -15.34 -8.69
N GLU A 125 -28.42 -14.96 -9.69
CA GLU A 125 -27.91 -14.53 -11.00
C GLU A 125 -26.95 -13.35 -10.89
N ASN A 126 -27.28 -12.35 -10.05
CA ASN A 126 -26.42 -11.20 -9.82
C ASN A 126 -25.14 -11.59 -9.07
N ALA A 127 -25.23 -12.53 -8.12
CA ALA A 127 -24.07 -13.05 -7.40
C ALA A 127 -23.12 -13.84 -8.34
N GLU A 128 -23.65 -14.58 -9.30
CA GLU A 128 -22.86 -15.26 -10.33
C GLU A 128 -22.13 -14.26 -11.24
N LYS A 129 -22.82 -13.22 -11.70
CA LYS A 129 -22.20 -12.14 -12.47
C LYS A 129 -21.10 -11.45 -11.65
N LEU A 130 -21.36 -11.15 -10.38
CA LEU A 130 -20.38 -10.54 -9.48
C LEU A 130 -19.17 -11.46 -9.28
N LEU A 131 -19.37 -12.76 -9.11
CA LEU A 131 -18.29 -13.73 -9.01
C LEU A 131 -17.37 -13.67 -10.24
N GLN A 132 -17.94 -13.61 -11.45
CA GLN A 132 -17.17 -13.48 -12.70
C GLN A 132 -16.35 -12.17 -12.72
N GLU A 133 -16.92 -11.05 -12.26
CA GLU A 133 -16.21 -9.78 -12.19
C GLU A 133 -15.05 -9.82 -11.16
N TYR A 134 -15.26 -10.46 -10.02
CA TYR A 134 -14.19 -10.69 -9.03
C TYR A 134 -13.06 -11.57 -9.60
N GLU A 135 -13.38 -12.61 -10.38
CA GLU A 135 -12.37 -13.45 -11.04
C GLU A 135 -11.56 -12.66 -12.09
N LYS A 136 -12.23 -11.83 -12.89
CA LYS A 136 -11.54 -10.92 -13.82
C LYS A 136 -10.62 -9.94 -13.08
N ALA A 137 -11.12 -9.33 -11.99
CA ALA A 137 -10.32 -8.43 -11.16
C ALA A 137 -9.10 -9.13 -10.57
N ARG A 138 -9.25 -10.39 -10.12
CA ARG A 138 -8.14 -11.21 -9.62
C ARG A 138 -7.06 -11.38 -10.71
N ILE A 139 -7.45 -11.78 -11.90
CA ILE A 139 -6.51 -11.98 -13.03
C ILE A 139 -5.78 -10.67 -13.35
N LEU A 140 -6.50 -9.55 -13.44
CA LEU A 140 -5.90 -8.25 -13.72
C LEU A 140 -4.89 -7.82 -12.64
N LEU A 141 -5.21 -8.05 -11.36
CA LEU A 141 -4.29 -7.74 -10.28
C LEU A 141 -3.07 -8.66 -10.26
N GLU A 142 -3.23 -9.96 -10.52
CA GLU A 142 -2.13 -10.92 -10.66
C GLU A 142 -1.17 -10.49 -11.79
N MET A 143 -1.70 -10.10 -12.94
CA MET A 143 -0.89 -9.55 -14.04
C MET A 143 -0.11 -8.30 -13.63
N ASN A 144 -0.74 -7.37 -12.91
CA ASN A 144 -0.06 -6.17 -12.42
C ASN A 144 1.07 -6.50 -11.43
N VAL A 145 0.87 -7.45 -10.53
CA VAL A 145 1.91 -7.94 -9.61
C VAL A 145 3.08 -8.53 -10.40
N GLU A 146 2.81 -9.38 -11.39
CA GLU A 146 3.86 -9.96 -12.23
C GLU A 146 4.64 -8.89 -13.02
N TYR A 147 3.96 -7.85 -13.54
CA TYR A 147 4.63 -6.73 -14.19
C TYR A 147 5.52 -5.95 -13.23
N LEU A 148 5.04 -5.66 -12.01
CA LEU A 148 5.85 -4.98 -10.99
C LEU A 148 7.09 -5.80 -10.65
N LYS A 149 6.96 -7.08 -10.35
CA LYS A 149 8.09 -7.99 -10.05
C LYS A 149 9.14 -8.00 -11.14
N ARG A 150 8.69 -8.01 -12.38
CA ARG A 150 9.57 -8.14 -13.53
C ARG A 150 10.31 -6.85 -13.88
N TRP A 151 9.70 -5.70 -13.62
CA TRP A 151 10.17 -4.45 -14.23
C TRP A 151 10.45 -3.32 -13.24
N LYS A 152 10.13 -3.44 -11.96
CA LYS A 152 10.35 -2.37 -10.96
C LYS A 152 11.81 -1.94 -10.82
N ASP A 153 12.76 -2.84 -11.09
CA ASP A 153 14.19 -2.57 -10.98
C ASP A 153 14.81 -1.98 -12.25
N LEU A 154 14.02 -1.85 -13.33
CA LEU A 154 14.49 -1.21 -14.55
C LEU A 154 14.62 0.30 -14.36
N SER A 155 15.62 0.90 -15.02
CA SER A 155 15.65 2.36 -15.17
C SER A 155 14.40 2.84 -15.91
N LEU A 156 13.98 4.08 -15.66
CA LEU A 156 12.79 4.65 -16.31
C LEU A 156 12.89 4.59 -17.84
N GLU A 157 14.09 4.84 -18.40
CA GLU A 157 14.35 4.76 -19.84
C GLU A 157 14.13 3.34 -20.39
N ASN A 158 14.68 2.32 -19.73
CA ASN A 158 14.54 0.93 -20.14
C ASN A 158 13.08 0.43 -19.98
N PHE A 159 12.40 0.88 -18.93
CA PHE A 159 10.99 0.61 -18.72
C PHE A 159 10.15 1.21 -19.85
N ALA A 160 10.33 2.49 -20.17
CA ALA A 160 9.60 3.17 -21.24
C ALA A 160 9.84 2.52 -22.61
N LYS A 161 11.08 2.14 -22.94
CA LYS A 161 11.40 1.40 -24.16
C LYS A 161 10.65 0.08 -24.25
N LYS A 162 10.59 -0.70 -23.16
CA LYS A 162 9.87 -1.99 -23.13
C LYS A 162 8.37 -1.83 -23.26
N MET A 163 7.81 -0.76 -22.72
CA MET A 163 6.38 -0.48 -22.77
C MET A 163 5.96 0.28 -24.05
N HIS A 164 6.89 0.58 -24.96
CA HIS A 164 6.65 1.40 -26.16
C HIS A 164 6.02 2.76 -25.83
N ILE A 165 6.37 3.33 -24.67
CA ILE A 165 5.88 4.61 -24.19
C ILE A 165 6.89 5.69 -24.58
N VAL A 166 6.42 6.73 -25.27
CA VAL A 166 7.23 7.93 -25.54
C VAL A 166 7.25 8.76 -24.26
N MET A 167 8.44 8.95 -23.68
CA MET A 167 8.60 9.89 -22.56
C MET A 167 8.63 11.32 -23.10
N GLN A 168 7.73 12.15 -22.60
CA GLN A 168 7.69 13.59 -22.86
C GLN A 168 8.62 14.34 -21.93
#